data_269b0deda58bb169ea070e237f1218a8
#
_entry.id   269b0deda58bb169ea070e237f1218a8
#
_cell.length_a   1.000
_cell.length_b   1.000
_cell.length_c   1.000
_cell.angle_alpha   90.00
_cell.angle_beta   90.00
_cell.angle_gamma   90.00
#
_symmetry.space_group_name_H-M   'P 1'
#
loop_
_entity.id
_entity.type
_entity.pdbx_description
1 polymer ?
#
loop_
_entity_poly.entity_id
_entity_poly.type
_entity_poly.pdbx_seq_one_letter_code
_entity_poly.pdbx_strand_id
1 'polypeptide(L)'
;MNITDIVSKDYVEVTPDTKVSKLAGAFEDHTVKGVVVHDDKFQGVITRRQLATSHHQPDEKVGSLVWHVPRLTPDEDIRKVAQLMLDSDSKLLPVFDGREVVGVVTEDDVLEAVQPFLDAATVEDVYTRNLVSVEPTTTIGEALHRFRDNQITHLPVVDDAAVVGILSLYDVVGLTVRSERQSKGGDASGTDSFGGSLASSAGRARRGGFGAREGELTRVLDLPVRDVMTSPVRTIDPLATLDTAVTEMFAIEGSSLVVEVDGEPSGILTKTDVLDSLTWEVGGNRAVQLYGSDLLDDISYDEIVTIIDGLDDKDHGMNVLDAKIHLHEHDEKLRGTPLLFARIRLHTDRGLYIGSGEGYGASHAINQAREVVARQIRDEKTRGRTKKPRDETYWEKRFGWMLEGE
;
A
#
# COMPACT_ATOMS: atom_id res chain seq x y z
N MET A 1 9.30 -12.71 22.41
CA MET A 1 8.05 -12.05 22.86
C MET A 1 6.92 -12.63 22.03
N ASN A 2 5.86 -13.14 22.64
CA ASN A 2 4.68 -13.64 21.91
C ASN A 2 3.59 -12.57 21.83
N ILE A 3 2.57 -12.81 20.99
CA ILE A 3 1.52 -11.83 20.71
C ILE A 3 0.30 -11.93 21.65
N THR A 4 0.29 -12.82 22.63
CA THR A 4 -0.88 -13.07 23.49
C THR A 4 -1.47 -11.80 24.08
N ASP A 5 -0.60 -10.87 24.52
CA ASP A 5 -1.01 -9.64 25.21
C ASP A 5 -1.42 -8.50 24.26
N ILE A 6 -1.17 -8.67 22.96
CA ILE A 6 -1.47 -7.64 21.93
C ILE A 6 -2.60 -8.05 20.98
N VAL A 7 -3.21 -9.20 21.19
CA VAL A 7 -4.39 -9.63 20.40
C VAL A 7 -5.57 -8.73 20.71
N SER A 8 -6.00 -7.94 19.74
CA SER A 8 -7.17 -7.08 19.84
C SER A 8 -8.45 -7.85 19.51
N LYS A 9 -9.48 -7.66 20.34
CA LYS A 9 -10.84 -8.14 20.08
C LYS A 9 -11.73 -7.06 19.42
N ASP A 10 -11.22 -5.86 19.33
CA ASP A 10 -11.89 -4.74 18.70
C ASP A 10 -11.49 -4.66 17.23
N TYR A 11 -12.27 -5.28 16.36
CA TYR A 11 -12.07 -5.27 14.92
C TYR A 11 -13.40 -5.24 14.16
N VAL A 12 -13.36 -4.70 12.96
CA VAL A 12 -14.54 -4.62 12.11
C VAL A 12 -14.73 -5.95 11.38
N GLU A 13 -15.93 -6.52 11.53
CA GLU A 13 -16.34 -7.74 10.87
C GLU A 13 -17.46 -7.46 9.85
N VAL A 14 -17.38 -8.13 8.70
CA VAL A 14 -18.37 -8.01 7.63
C VAL A 14 -18.67 -9.39 7.03
N THR A 15 -19.87 -9.53 6.45
CA THR A 15 -20.24 -10.73 5.71
C THR A 15 -19.81 -10.62 4.24
N PRO A 16 -19.61 -11.72 3.52
CA PRO A 16 -19.27 -11.71 2.09
C PRO A 16 -20.28 -10.96 1.21
N ASP A 17 -21.53 -10.90 1.66
CA ASP A 17 -22.62 -10.20 0.96
C ASP A 17 -22.63 -8.68 1.20
N THR A 18 -21.75 -8.18 2.06
CA THR A 18 -21.61 -6.74 2.31
C THR A 18 -21.16 -6.03 1.03
N LYS A 19 -21.70 -4.85 0.75
CA LYS A 19 -21.31 -4.04 -0.41
C LYS A 19 -20.02 -3.27 -0.15
N VAL A 20 -19.19 -3.10 -1.19
CA VAL A 20 -17.96 -2.30 -1.14
C VAL A 20 -18.21 -0.88 -0.65
N SER A 21 -19.34 -0.26 -1.04
CA SER A 21 -19.73 1.06 -0.55
C SER A 21 -19.86 1.18 0.97
N LYS A 22 -20.19 0.07 1.66
CA LYS A 22 -20.23 0.02 3.12
C LYS A 22 -18.84 -0.07 3.73
N LEU A 23 -17.94 -0.83 3.10
CA LEU A 23 -16.52 -0.89 3.51
C LEU A 23 -15.82 0.45 3.42
N ALA A 24 -16.06 1.18 2.35
CA ALA A 24 -15.49 2.52 2.18
C ALA A 24 -15.83 3.43 3.38
N GLY A 25 -17.04 3.24 3.99
CA GLY A 25 -17.41 3.93 5.22
C GLY A 25 -16.64 3.49 6.46
N ALA A 26 -16.35 2.19 6.59
CA ALA A 26 -15.52 1.69 7.70
C ALA A 26 -14.08 2.22 7.62
N PHE A 27 -13.54 2.35 6.41
CA PHE A 27 -12.19 2.87 6.18
C PHE A 27 -12.07 4.42 6.20
N GLU A 28 -13.15 5.16 6.48
CA GLU A 28 -13.05 6.60 6.83
C GLU A 28 -12.32 6.78 8.17
N ASP A 29 -12.41 5.80 9.06
CA ASP A 29 -11.62 5.73 10.26
C ASP A 29 -10.18 5.27 9.93
N HIS A 30 -9.20 6.13 10.22
CA HIS A 30 -7.79 5.87 9.94
C HIS A 30 -7.20 4.75 10.79
N THR A 31 -7.83 4.41 11.91
CA THR A 31 -7.39 3.32 12.79
C THR A 31 -7.74 1.95 12.23
N VAL A 32 -8.78 1.84 11.39
CA VAL A 32 -9.19 0.60 10.73
C VAL A 32 -8.21 0.25 9.61
N LYS A 33 -7.30 -0.68 9.87
CA LYS A 33 -6.29 -1.16 8.90
C LYS A 33 -6.85 -2.17 7.91
N GLY A 34 -7.86 -2.91 8.33
CA GLY A 34 -8.54 -3.93 7.55
C GLY A 34 -9.82 -4.38 8.23
N VAL A 35 -10.61 -5.16 7.51
CA VAL A 35 -11.83 -5.79 8.03
C VAL A 35 -11.74 -7.30 7.87
N VAL A 36 -12.31 -8.02 8.83
CA VAL A 36 -12.42 -9.48 8.78
C VAL A 36 -13.70 -9.85 8.02
N VAL A 37 -13.57 -10.75 7.05
CA VAL A 37 -14.71 -11.29 6.31
C VAL A 37 -15.08 -12.63 6.90
N HIS A 38 -16.26 -12.69 7.49
CA HIS A 38 -16.76 -13.86 8.20
C HIS A 38 -18.23 -14.10 7.88
N ASP A 39 -18.61 -15.37 7.77
CA ASP A 39 -19.98 -15.83 7.72
C ASP A 39 -20.08 -17.01 8.69
N ASP A 40 -20.44 -18.22 8.27
CA ASP A 40 -20.33 -19.43 9.10
C ASP A 40 -18.88 -19.78 9.44
N LYS A 41 -17.93 -19.29 8.64
CA LYS A 41 -16.47 -19.48 8.77
C LYS A 41 -15.73 -18.23 8.36
N PHE A 42 -14.53 -18.08 8.91
CA PHE A 42 -13.58 -17.08 8.44
C PHE A 42 -13.24 -17.32 6.96
N GLN A 43 -13.39 -16.28 6.15
CA GLN A 43 -13.08 -16.33 4.72
C GLN A 43 -11.76 -15.62 4.39
N GLY A 44 -11.41 -14.56 5.13
CA GLY A 44 -10.18 -13.81 4.94
C GLY A 44 -10.33 -12.38 5.45
N VAL A 45 -9.49 -11.50 4.95
CA VAL A 45 -9.52 -10.08 5.30
C VAL A 45 -9.62 -9.21 4.05
N ILE A 46 -10.02 -7.97 4.22
CA ILE A 46 -9.90 -6.93 3.18
C ILE A 46 -9.16 -5.78 3.81
N THR A 47 -8.04 -5.39 3.20
CA THR A 47 -7.22 -4.30 3.69
C THR A 47 -7.59 -2.98 2.99
N ARG A 48 -7.32 -1.87 3.67
CA ARG A 48 -7.49 -0.53 3.10
C ARG A 48 -6.69 -0.37 1.80
N ARG A 49 -5.50 -0.95 1.74
CA ARG A 49 -4.63 -0.90 0.56
C ARG A 49 -5.26 -1.59 -0.65
N GLN A 50 -5.88 -2.75 -0.47
CA GLN A 50 -6.54 -3.46 -1.57
C GLN A 50 -7.66 -2.63 -2.19
N LEU A 51 -8.49 -1.99 -1.35
CA LEU A 51 -9.51 -1.06 -1.87
C LEU A 51 -8.91 0.15 -2.57
N ALA A 52 -7.73 0.60 -2.13
CA ALA A 52 -7.04 1.75 -2.70
C ALA A 52 -6.37 1.45 -4.05
N THR A 53 -5.91 0.21 -4.25
CA THR A 53 -5.12 -0.18 -5.44
C THR A 53 -5.94 -0.85 -6.53
N SER A 54 -7.17 -1.25 -6.24
CA SER A 54 -8.05 -1.97 -7.16
C SER A 54 -9.34 -1.21 -7.41
N HIS A 55 -9.89 -1.34 -8.61
CA HIS A 55 -11.20 -0.77 -8.91
C HIS A 55 -12.31 -1.73 -8.46
N HIS A 56 -13.27 -1.19 -7.75
CA HIS A 56 -14.43 -1.93 -7.30
C HIS A 56 -15.70 -1.12 -7.49
N GLN A 57 -16.71 -1.75 -8.05
CA GLN A 57 -18.01 -1.09 -8.15
C GLN A 57 -18.63 -0.95 -6.76
N PRO A 58 -19.32 0.16 -6.44
CA PRO A 58 -19.92 0.38 -5.13
C PRO A 58 -20.91 -0.69 -4.69
N ASP A 59 -21.55 -1.34 -5.65
CA ASP A 59 -22.53 -2.40 -5.43
C ASP A 59 -21.92 -3.83 -5.44
N GLU A 60 -20.64 -3.95 -5.74
CA GLU A 60 -19.90 -5.20 -5.69
C GLU A 60 -19.91 -5.78 -4.27
N LYS A 61 -19.98 -7.11 -4.17
CA LYS A 61 -19.95 -7.82 -2.89
C LYS A 61 -18.51 -8.02 -2.46
N VAL A 62 -18.24 -7.82 -1.17
CA VAL A 62 -16.89 -7.94 -0.62
C VAL A 62 -16.32 -9.36 -0.68
N GLY A 63 -17.16 -10.38 -0.83
CA GLY A 63 -16.72 -11.76 -0.97
C GLY A 63 -15.80 -12.02 -2.16
N SER A 64 -15.90 -11.21 -3.24
CA SER A 64 -14.99 -11.28 -4.40
C SER A 64 -13.62 -10.63 -4.15
N LEU A 65 -13.46 -9.89 -3.05
CA LEU A 65 -12.29 -9.11 -2.71
C LEU A 65 -11.47 -9.70 -1.56
N VAL A 66 -11.92 -10.84 -1.05
CA VAL A 66 -11.31 -11.46 0.13
C VAL A 66 -9.85 -11.80 -0.14
N TRP A 67 -8.98 -11.33 0.75
CA TRP A 67 -7.57 -11.65 0.74
C TRP A 67 -7.27 -12.72 1.79
N HIS A 68 -6.62 -13.78 1.35
CA HIS A 68 -6.19 -14.85 2.24
C HIS A 68 -4.85 -14.47 2.85
N VAL A 69 -4.85 -14.27 4.15
CA VAL A 69 -3.66 -13.90 4.92
C VAL A 69 -3.25 -15.04 5.85
N PRO A 70 -2.00 -15.07 6.29
CA PRO A 70 -1.55 -16.03 7.31
C PRO A 70 -2.44 -16.00 8.55
N ARG A 71 -2.65 -17.16 9.15
CA ARG A 71 -3.35 -17.33 10.43
C ARG A 71 -2.32 -17.41 11.53
N LEU A 72 -2.53 -16.62 12.56
CA LEU A 72 -1.65 -16.61 13.74
C LEU A 72 -2.24 -17.48 14.83
N THR A 73 -1.36 -18.00 15.70
CA THR A 73 -1.74 -18.55 17.01
C THR A 73 -1.38 -17.54 18.11
N PRO A 74 -2.06 -17.56 19.28
CA PRO A 74 -1.80 -16.57 20.33
C PRO A 74 -0.36 -16.59 20.88
N ASP A 75 0.34 -17.70 20.76
CA ASP A 75 1.71 -17.91 21.21
C ASP A 75 2.78 -17.59 20.15
N GLU A 76 2.38 -17.04 19.00
CA GLU A 76 3.30 -16.71 17.90
C GLU A 76 4.34 -15.66 18.32
N ASP A 77 5.59 -15.78 17.82
CA ASP A 77 6.63 -14.77 18.08
C ASP A 77 6.33 -13.48 17.30
N ILE A 78 6.44 -12.34 17.97
CA ILE A 78 6.11 -11.03 17.40
C ILE A 78 6.93 -10.68 16.15
N ARG A 79 8.18 -11.14 16.07
CA ARG A 79 9.04 -10.92 14.88
C ARG A 79 8.54 -11.72 13.70
N LYS A 80 8.07 -12.95 13.94
CA LYS A 80 7.43 -13.77 12.92
C LYS A 80 6.13 -13.14 12.45
N VAL A 81 5.36 -12.53 13.35
CA VAL A 81 4.14 -11.79 12.99
C VAL A 81 4.49 -10.60 12.11
N ALA A 82 5.51 -9.79 12.48
CA ALA A 82 6.00 -8.69 11.65
C ALA A 82 6.40 -9.19 10.24
N GLN A 83 7.12 -10.30 10.17
CA GLN A 83 7.47 -10.95 8.92
C GLN A 83 6.24 -11.34 8.10
N LEU A 84 5.29 -12.05 8.69
CA LEU A 84 4.06 -12.49 8.00
C LEU A 84 3.22 -11.30 7.50
N MET A 85 3.20 -10.18 8.24
CA MET A 85 2.57 -8.93 7.77
C MET A 85 3.24 -8.38 6.53
N LEU A 86 4.58 -8.36 6.51
CA LEU A 86 5.36 -7.90 5.36
C LEU A 86 5.16 -8.81 4.15
N ASP A 87 5.14 -10.12 4.37
CA ASP A 87 5.03 -11.14 3.33
C ASP A 87 3.67 -11.12 2.64
N SER A 88 2.61 -11.02 3.44
CA SER A 88 1.25 -10.98 2.94
C SER A 88 0.80 -9.58 2.50
N ASP A 89 1.66 -8.56 2.61
CA ASP A 89 1.31 -7.15 2.38
C ASP A 89 0.05 -6.72 3.15
N SER A 90 -0.15 -7.30 4.34
CA SER A 90 -1.31 -7.06 5.19
C SER A 90 -0.90 -6.40 6.50
N LYS A 91 -1.57 -5.31 6.83
CA LYS A 91 -1.38 -4.58 8.09
C LYS A 91 -2.28 -5.09 9.22
N LEU A 92 -2.97 -6.21 8.96
CA LEU A 92 -3.85 -6.89 9.91
C LEU A 92 -3.80 -8.38 9.64
N LEU A 93 -3.55 -9.18 10.69
CA LEU A 93 -3.59 -10.64 10.64
C LEU A 93 -4.55 -11.20 11.69
N PRO A 94 -5.37 -12.20 11.33
CA PRO A 94 -6.29 -12.84 12.26
C PRO A 94 -5.57 -13.84 13.17
N VAL A 95 -5.98 -13.89 14.44
CA VAL A 95 -5.48 -14.83 15.44
C VAL A 95 -6.53 -15.89 15.71
N PHE A 96 -6.11 -17.14 15.69
CA PHE A 96 -6.99 -18.30 15.84
C PHE A 96 -6.65 -19.10 17.11
N ASP A 97 -7.69 -19.54 17.79
CA ASP A 97 -7.62 -20.65 18.73
C ASP A 97 -8.39 -21.84 18.11
N GLY A 98 -7.62 -22.84 17.66
CA GLY A 98 -8.16 -23.94 16.89
C GLY A 98 -8.77 -23.49 15.55
N ARG A 99 -10.10 -23.42 15.46
CA ARG A 99 -10.82 -23.01 14.23
C ARG A 99 -11.53 -21.68 14.34
N GLU A 100 -11.52 -21.08 15.52
CA GLU A 100 -12.23 -19.84 15.81
C GLU A 100 -11.27 -18.65 15.77
N VAL A 101 -11.72 -17.53 15.20
CA VAL A 101 -10.99 -16.25 15.28
C VAL A 101 -11.19 -15.70 16.69
N VAL A 102 -10.12 -15.53 17.44
CA VAL A 102 -10.15 -14.98 18.81
C VAL A 102 -9.79 -13.51 18.88
N GLY A 103 -9.31 -12.96 17.76
CA GLY A 103 -8.94 -11.56 17.62
C GLY A 103 -8.11 -11.31 16.38
N VAL A 104 -7.54 -10.13 16.32
CA VAL A 104 -6.62 -9.70 15.26
C VAL A 104 -5.39 -9.07 15.89
N VAL A 105 -4.31 -9.00 15.12
CA VAL A 105 -3.13 -8.19 15.42
C VAL A 105 -2.88 -7.25 14.25
N THR A 106 -2.69 -5.98 14.53
CA THR A 106 -2.40 -4.94 13.53
C THR A 106 -0.92 -4.55 13.55
N GLU A 107 -0.48 -3.86 12.50
CA GLU A 107 0.85 -3.23 12.44
C GLU A 107 1.10 -2.33 13.66
N ASP A 108 0.08 -1.58 14.10
CA ASP A 108 0.19 -0.66 15.22
C ASP A 108 0.36 -1.40 16.55
N ASP A 109 -0.35 -2.52 16.77
CA ASP A 109 -0.20 -3.35 17.96
C ASP A 109 1.23 -3.93 18.07
N VAL A 110 1.78 -4.39 16.95
CA VAL A 110 3.16 -4.89 16.89
C VAL A 110 4.15 -3.77 17.24
N LEU A 111 4.03 -2.61 16.61
CA LEU A 111 4.94 -1.49 16.83
C LEU A 111 4.86 -0.94 18.24
N GLU A 112 3.68 -0.83 18.83
CA GLU A 112 3.49 -0.41 20.22
C GLU A 112 4.18 -1.38 21.19
N ALA A 113 4.03 -2.67 20.97
CA ALA A 113 4.63 -3.69 21.82
C ALA A 113 6.16 -3.73 21.76
N VAL A 114 6.76 -3.45 20.58
CA VAL A 114 8.22 -3.47 20.42
C VAL A 114 8.88 -2.11 20.65
N GLN A 115 8.11 -1.04 20.71
CA GLN A 115 8.60 0.33 20.87
C GLN A 115 9.67 0.49 21.95
N PRO A 116 9.53 -0.10 23.17
CA PRO A 116 10.54 0.02 24.23
C PRO A 116 11.92 -0.57 23.90
N PHE A 117 12.03 -1.33 22.82
CA PHE A 117 13.26 -2.01 22.39
C PHE A 117 13.88 -1.38 21.14
N LEU A 118 13.22 -0.37 20.56
CA LEU A 118 13.63 0.28 19.31
C LEU A 118 14.69 1.38 19.51
N ASP A 119 15.08 1.69 20.74
CA ASP A 119 16.13 2.65 21.09
C ASP A 119 17.55 2.19 20.66
N ALA A 120 17.71 0.89 20.36
CA ALA A 120 18.97 0.29 19.93
C ALA A 120 19.34 0.60 18.46
N ALA A 121 18.41 1.11 17.66
CA ALA A 121 18.60 1.43 16.25
C ALA A 121 18.18 2.87 15.94
N THR A 122 18.81 3.45 14.93
CA THR A 122 18.52 4.81 14.46
C THR A 122 17.71 4.81 13.15
N VAL A 123 17.10 5.91 12.84
CA VAL A 123 16.41 6.13 11.56
C VAL A 123 17.36 5.89 10.39
N GLU A 124 18.65 6.27 10.52
CA GLU A 124 19.66 6.10 9.46
C GLU A 124 19.84 4.63 9.03
N ASP A 125 19.61 3.70 9.95
CA ASP A 125 19.78 2.27 9.69
C ASP A 125 18.69 1.67 8.79
N VAL A 126 17.49 2.31 8.74
CA VAL A 126 16.30 1.68 8.17
C VAL A 126 15.52 2.51 7.16
N TYR A 127 15.67 3.86 7.15
CA TYR A 127 14.88 4.70 6.26
C TYR A 127 15.17 4.47 4.79
N THR A 128 14.16 4.61 3.95
CA THR A 128 14.32 4.53 2.50
C THR A 128 14.95 5.83 2.00
N ARG A 129 16.19 5.73 1.53
CA ARG A 129 16.89 6.79 0.80
C ARG A 129 16.27 6.92 -0.60
N ASN A 130 16.70 7.83 -1.43
CA ASN A 130 16.16 8.03 -2.79
C ASN A 130 14.67 8.42 -2.79
N LEU A 131 14.39 9.57 -2.18
CA LEU A 131 13.04 10.09 -2.02
C LEU A 131 12.31 10.23 -3.35
N VAL A 132 11.21 9.51 -3.51
CA VAL A 132 10.24 9.77 -4.58
C VAL A 132 9.30 10.85 -4.09
N SER A 133 9.37 12.04 -4.70
CA SER A 133 8.59 13.21 -4.31
C SER A 133 7.79 13.79 -5.48
N VAL A 134 6.89 14.71 -5.17
CA VAL A 134 6.11 15.50 -6.13
C VAL A 134 6.18 16.98 -5.78
N GLU A 135 5.88 17.83 -6.74
CA GLU A 135 5.73 19.27 -6.50
C GLU A 135 4.29 19.59 -6.05
N PRO A 136 4.05 20.72 -5.35
CA PRO A 136 2.70 21.12 -4.94
C PRO A 136 1.70 21.28 -6.08
N THR A 137 2.21 21.58 -7.29
CA THR A 137 1.45 21.79 -8.51
C THR A 137 1.21 20.51 -9.31
N THR A 138 1.87 19.42 -8.96
CA THR A 138 1.64 18.08 -9.56
C THR A 138 0.17 17.72 -9.42
N THR A 139 -0.43 17.15 -10.46
CA THR A 139 -1.83 16.73 -10.41
C THR A 139 -1.98 15.41 -9.63
N ILE A 140 -3.18 15.19 -9.07
CA ILE A 140 -3.51 13.92 -8.39
C ILE A 140 -3.35 12.74 -9.35
N GLY A 141 -3.70 12.91 -10.64
CA GLY A 141 -3.48 11.88 -11.65
C GLY A 141 -2.02 11.48 -11.78
N GLU A 142 -1.11 12.46 -11.90
CA GLU A 142 0.34 12.21 -11.93
C GLU A 142 0.88 11.60 -10.63
N ALA A 143 0.36 12.03 -9.48
CA ALA A 143 0.72 11.46 -8.18
C ALA A 143 0.31 9.97 -8.09
N LEU A 144 -0.90 9.60 -8.56
CA LEU A 144 -1.34 8.20 -8.63
C LEU A 144 -0.41 7.34 -9.50
N HIS A 145 0.13 7.90 -10.57
CA HIS A 145 1.11 7.20 -11.37
C HIS A 145 2.40 6.95 -10.60
N ARG A 146 2.87 7.93 -9.83
CA ARG A 146 4.08 7.78 -9.02
C ARG A 146 3.89 6.73 -7.92
N PHE A 147 2.74 6.72 -7.25
CA PHE A 147 2.40 5.66 -6.28
C PHE A 147 2.50 4.27 -6.89
N ARG A 148 1.93 4.11 -8.06
CA ARG A 148 1.88 2.81 -8.73
C ARG A 148 3.21 2.39 -9.32
N ASP A 149 3.90 3.28 -10.05
CA ASP A 149 5.15 2.96 -10.73
C ASP A 149 6.26 2.61 -9.74
N ASN A 150 6.21 3.20 -8.54
CA ASN A 150 7.17 2.95 -7.46
C ASN A 150 6.64 1.99 -6.37
N GLN A 151 5.38 1.53 -6.46
CA GLN A 151 4.73 0.67 -5.47
C GLN A 151 4.76 1.23 -4.03
N ILE A 152 4.68 2.55 -3.90
CA ILE A 152 4.69 3.28 -2.64
C ILE A 152 3.29 3.79 -2.28
N THR A 153 3.10 4.15 -1.03
CA THR A 153 1.82 4.68 -0.51
C THR A 153 1.93 6.09 0.03
N HIS A 154 3.13 6.67 0.05
CA HIS A 154 3.41 8.01 0.54
C HIS A 154 4.30 8.74 -0.45
N LEU A 155 3.95 10.00 -0.74
CA LEU A 155 4.71 10.92 -1.59
C LEU A 155 4.95 12.22 -0.82
N PRO A 156 6.16 12.48 -0.35
CA PRO A 156 6.54 13.81 0.11
C PRO A 156 6.34 14.86 -0.98
N VAL A 157 5.81 16.00 -0.58
CA VAL A 157 5.61 17.16 -1.45
C VAL A 157 6.72 18.15 -1.18
N VAL A 158 7.52 18.45 -2.20
CA VAL A 158 8.72 19.28 -2.11
C VAL A 158 8.55 20.50 -2.98
N ASP A 159 8.83 21.68 -2.41
CA ASP A 159 8.84 22.98 -3.08
C ASP A 159 10.17 23.67 -2.78
N ASP A 160 10.92 24.08 -3.80
CA ASP A 160 12.23 24.73 -3.67
C ASP A 160 13.17 24.03 -2.65
N ALA A 161 13.30 22.70 -2.76
CA ALA A 161 14.10 21.83 -1.90
C ALA A 161 13.58 21.66 -0.45
N ALA A 162 12.48 22.32 -0.06
CA ALA A 162 11.86 22.15 1.26
C ALA A 162 10.66 21.21 1.19
N VAL A 163 10.47 20.39 2.22
CA VAL A 163 9.26 19.57 2.35
C VAL A 163 8.11 20.43 2.86
N VAL A 164 7.06 20.56 2.06
CA VAL A 164 5.88 21.38 2.39
C VAL A 164 4.65 20.55 2.78
N GLY A 165 4.68 19.26 2.50
CA GLY A 165 3.57 18.36 2.83
C GLY A 165 3.88 16.91 2.49
N ILE A 166 2.90 16.04 2.71
CA ILE A 166 2.92 14.64 2.32
C ILE A 166 1.55 14.25 1.77
N LEU A 167 1.56 13.49 0.69
CA LEU A 167 0.35 12.91 0.10
C LEU A 167 0.38 11.39 0.33
N SER A 168 -0.69 10.86 0.92
CA SER A 168 -0.91 9.43 1.04
C SER A 168 -1.84 8.93 -0.09
N LEU A 169 -1.59 7.72 -0.58
CA LEU A 169 -2.51 7.03 -1.49
C LEU A 169 -3.93 6.96 -0.90
N TYR A 170 -4.04 6.82 0.41
CA TYR A 170 -5.33 6.72 1.12
C TYR A 170 -6.11 8.04 1.13
N ASP A 171 -5.42 9.19 1.11
CA ASP A 171 -6.07 10.51 1.01
C ASP A 171 -6.75 10.65 -0.35
N VAL A 172 -6.09 10.20 -1.41
CA VAL A 172 -6.63 10.25 -2.77
C VAL A 172 -7.86 9.35 -2.91
N VAL A 173 -7.81 8.12 -2.38
CA VAL A 173 -8.96 7.19 -2.39
C VAL A 173 -10.13 7.76 -1.59
N GLY A 174 -9.86 8.37 -0.44
CA GLY A 174 -10.88 9.06 0.36
C GLY A 174 -11.62 10.15 -0.42
N LEU A 175 -10.94 10.86 -1.30
CA LEU A 175 -11.55 11.89 -2.15
C LEU A 175 -12.47 11.29 -3.23
N THR A 176 -12.03 10.23 -3.90
CA THR A 176 -12.83 9.59 -4.96
C THR A 176 -14.11 8.99 -4.39
N VAL A 177 -14.05 8.34 -3.22
CA VAL A 177 -15.21 7.78 -2.52
C VAL A 177 -16.18 8.88 -2.05
N ARG A 178 -15.68 10.00 -1.54
CA ARG A 178 -16.53 11.13 -1.09
C ARG A 178 -17.23 11.80 -2.25
N SER A 179 -16.57 12.00 -3.40
CA SER A 179 -17.18 12.59 -4.59
C SER A 179 -18.32 11.73 -5.14
N GLU A 180 -18.18 10.40 -5.13
CA GLU A 180 -19.24 9.48 -5.53
C GLU A 180 -20.47 9.51 -4.58
N ARG A 181 -20.26 9.70 -3.27
CA ARG A 181 -21.37 9.82 -2.30
C ARG A 181 -22.14 11.12 -2.45
N GLN A 182 -21.48 12.23 -2.67
CA GLN A 182 -22.13 13.53 -2.92
C GLN A 182 -22.97 13.50 -4.18
N SER A 183 -22.53 12.80 -5.21
CA SER A 183 -23.28 12.63 -6.47
C SER A 183 -24.56 11.77 -6.29
N LYS A 184 -24.61 10.86 -5.31
CA LYS A 184 -25.79 10.01 -5.00
C LYS A 184 -26.77 10.65 -4.02
N GLY A 185 -26.38 11.70 -3.29
CA GLY A 185 -27.19 12.38 -2.27
C GLY A 185 -28.07 13.52 -2.78
N GLY A 186 -28.21 13.72 -4.06
CA GLY A 186 -29.16 14.67 -4.63
C GLY A 186 -30.57 14.19 -4.40
N ASP A 187 -31.25 14.80 -3.41
CA ASP A 187 -32.69 14.61 -3.14
C ASP A 187 -33.49 14.94 -4.39
N ALA A 188 -34.44 14.08 -4.73
CA ALA A 188 -35.38 14.28 -5.82
C ALA A 188 -36.29 15.51 -5.63
N SER A 189 -36.21 16.18 -4.48
CA SER A 189 -37.01 17.35 -4.11
C SER A 189 -36.41 18.72 -4.51
N GLY A 190 -35.18 18.77 -5.04
CA GLY A 190 -34.63 20.00 -5.65
C GLY A 190 -34.47 21.20 -4.74
N THR A 191 -34.34 21.00 -3.41
CA THR A 191 -34.00 22.03 -2.44
C THR A 191 -32.55 21.91 -2.05
N ASP A 192 -31.69 22.77 -2.54
CA ASP A 192 -30.33 22.96 -2.06
C ASP A 192 -30.36 23.47 -0.63
N SER A 193 -29.47 22.99 0.18
CA SER A 193 -29.27 23.26 1.60
C SER A 193 -28.92 24.72 1.95
N PHE A 194 -28.90 25.60 0.97
CA PHE A 194 -28.78 27.04 1.12
C PHE A 194 -30.10 27.68 0.74
N GLY A 195 -30.94 27.91 1.74
CA GLY A 195 -32.29 28.51 1.75
C GLY A 195 -32.55 29.69 0.81
N GLY A 196 -32.36 29.51 -0.47
CA GLY A 196 -32.71 30.45 -1.54
C GLY A 196 -33.77 29.87 -2.45
N SER A 197 -35.04 30.17 -2.17
CA SER A 197 -36.13 29.97 -3.10
C SER A 197 -35.95 30.88 -4.31
N LEU A 198 -35.56 30.32 -5.44
CA LEU A 198 -35.71 30.97 -6.75
C LEU A 198 -36.91 30.34 -7.47
N ALA A 199 -38.03 31.01 -7.32
CA ALA A 199 -39.21 30.77 -8.15
C ALA A 199 -38.94 31.12 -9.60
N SER A 200 -39.35 30.21 -10.49
CA SER A 200 -39.75 30.41 -11.87
C SER A 200 -38.72 30.92 -12.89
N SER A 201 -38.19 29.99 -13.65
CA SER A 201 -38.31 30.10 -15.11
C SER A 201 -38.30 28.68 -15.74
N ALA A 202 -39.34 28.44 -16.54
CA ALA A 202 -39.51 27.23 -17.33
C ALA A 202 -38.36 27.07 -18.31
N GLY A 203 -37.51 26.09 -18.06
CA GLY A 203 -36.39 25.75 -18.95
C GLY A 203 -35.87 24.36 -18.63
N ARG A 204 -36.36 23.38 -19.37
CA ARG A 204 -35.81 22.04 -19.63
C ARG A 204 -34.93 21.49 -18.53
N ALA A 205 -35.49 20.60 -17.72
CA ALA A 205 -34.75 19.66 -16.92
C ALA A 205 -33.73 18.96 -17.85
N ARG A 206 -32.46 19.37 -17.80
CA ARG A 206 -31.37 18.56 -18.32
C ARG A 206 -31.27 17.35 -17.40
N ARG A 207 -31.76 16.21 -17.88
CA ARG A 207 -31.37 14.92 -17.35
C ARG A 207 -29.84 14.95 -17.30
N GLY A 208 -29.27 14.97 -16.08
CA GLY A 208 -27.86 14.76 -15.85
C GLY A 208 -27.54 13.35 -16.35
N GLY A 209 -27.05 13.25 -17.56
CA GLY A 209 -26.61 12.01 -18.14
C GLY A 209 -25.25 11.60 -17.57
N PHE A 210 -24.82 10.41 -17.88
CA PHE A 210 -23.54 9.76 -17.56
C PHE A 210 -22.31 10.69 -17.68
N GLY A 211 -22.30 11.66 -18.59
CA GLY A 211 -21.21 12.60 -18.78
C GLY A 211 -20.94 13.60 -17.65
N ALA A 212 -21.86 13.78 -16.68
CA ALA A 212 -21.61 14.62 -15.51
C ALA A 212 -20.69 13.93 -14.50
N ARG A 213 -20.73 12.59 -14.41
CA ARG A 213 -19.90 11.79 -13.49
C ARG A 213 -18.46 11.65 -13.99
N GLU A 214 -18.27 11.44 -15.28
CA GLU A 214 -16.93 11.46 -15.91
C GLU A 214 -16.24 12.80 -15.70
N GLY A 215 -16.97 13.92 -15.87
CA GLY A 215 -16.41 15.25 -15.66
C GLY A 215 -16.00 15.55 -14.20
N GLU A 216 -16.63 14.93 -13.20
CA GLU A 216 -16.26 15.12 -11.80
C GLU A 216 -15.02 14.32 -11.40
N LEU A 217 -14.87 13.07 -11.83
CA LEU A 217 -13.67 12.26 -11.62
C LEU A 217 -12.46 12.85 -12.33
N THR A 218 -12.61 13.29 -13.58
CA THR A 218 -11.58 14.00 -14.32
C THR A 218 -11.14 15.26 -13.55
N ARG A 219 -12.07 16.01 -12.97
CA ARG A 219 -11.74 17.19 -12.15
C ARG A 219 -10.97 16.84 -10.88
N VAL A 220 -11.22 15.71 -10.24
CA VAL A 220 -10.47 15.26 -9.06
C VAL A 220 -9.03 14.90 -9.45
N LEU A 221 -8.82 14.25 -10.59
CA LEU A 221 -7.49 13.89 -11.09
C LEU A 221 -6.68 15.11 -11.52
N ASP A 222 -7.32 16.19 -11.94
CA ASP A 222 -6.70 17.46 -12.30
C ASP A 222 -6.38 18.37 -11.11
N LEU A 223 -6.86 18.03 -9.90
CA LEU A 223 -6.56 18.82 -8.70
C LEU A 223 -5.05 18.78 -8.42
N PRO A 224 -4.44 19.91 -8.03
CA PRO A 224 -3.05 19.91 -7.60
C PRO A 224 -2.91 19.25 -6.23
N VAL A 225 -1.79 18.57 -6.03
CA VAL A 225 -1.47 17.85 -4.78
C VAL A 225 -1.58 18.74 -3.54
N ARG A 226 -1.22 20.03 -3.64
CA ARG A 226 -1.33 20.99 -2.51
C ARG A 226 -2.73 21.12 -1.94
N ASP A 227 -3.78 20.82 -2.70
CA ASP A 227 -5.16 20.95 -2.23
C ASP A 227 -5.63 19.74 -1.42
N VAL A 228 -4.82 18.66 -1.42
CA VAL A 228 -5.13 17.36 -0.83
C VAL A 228 -4.11 16.88 0.19
N MET A 229 -2.84 17.30 0.04
CA MET A 229 -1.75 16.90 0.91
C MET A 229 -2.00 17.26 2.38
N THR A 230 -1.46 16.47 3.28
CA THR A 230 -1.36 16.82 4.70
C THR A 230 -0.20 17.79 4.89
N SER A 231 -0.45 18.93 5.52
CA SER A 231 0.53 19.96 5.86
C SER A 231 0.17 20.60 7.22
N PRO A 232 1.16 20.92 8.09
CA PRO A 232 2.59 20.70 7.90
C PRO A 232 2.97 19.22 7.98
N VAL A 233 4.02 18.84 7.29
CA VAL A 233 4.60 17.49 7.38
C VAL A 233 5.45 17.36 8.65
N ARG A 234 5.45 16.18 9.24
CA ARG A 234 6.38 15.87 10.33
C ARG A 234 7.67 15.31 9.75
N THR A 235 8.80 15.88 10.17
CA THR A 235 10.14 15.45 9.77
C THR A 235 10.89 14.84 10.94
N ILE A 236 11.95 14.09 10.64
CA ILE A 236 12.81 13.45 11.64
C ILE A 236 14.27 13.47 11.19
N ASP A 237 15.16 13.60 12.16
CA ASP A 237 16.61 13.52 11.95
C ASP A 237 17.04 12.05 11.77
N PRO A 238 17.95 11.72 10.85
CA PRO A 238 18.44 10.35 10.66
C PRO A 238 19.12 9.76 11.91
N LEU A 239 19.68 10.59 12.80
CA LEU A 239 20.29 10.13 14.04
C LEU A 239 19.29 9.91 15.19
N ALA A 240 18.02 10.25 14.99
CA ALA A 240 16.98 9.93 15.95
C ALA A 240 16.81 8.41 16.05
N THR A 241 16.41 7.94 17.24
CA THR A 241 16.16 6.51 17.48
C THR A 241 14.81 6.07 16.92
N LEU A 242 14.66 4.79 16.62
CA LEU A 242 13.42 4.27 16.04
C LEU A 242 12.23 4.34 17.01
N ASP A 243 12.44 4.24 18.33
CA ASP A 243 11.39 4.44 19.33
C ASP A 243 10.85 5.88 19.29
N THR A 244 11.73 6.86 19.13
CA THR A 244 11.35 8.26 18.91
C THR A 244 10.55 8.41 17.62
N ALA A 245 10.98 7.77 16.53
CA ALA A 245 10.28 7.82 15.26
C ALA A 245 8.87 7.21 15.35
N VAL A 246 8.72 6.07 16.03
CA VAL A 246 7.41 5.42 16.24
C VAL A 246 6.52 6.29 17.11
N THR A 247 7.07 6.92 18.17
CA THR A 247 6.35 7.89 19.01
C THR A 247 5.80 9.05 18.19
N GLU A 248 6.61 9.63 17.32
CA GLU A 248 6.20 10.74 16.44
C GLU A 248 5.12 10.30 15.43
N MET A 249 5.24 9.09 14.86
CA MET A 249 4.22 8.56 13.96
C MET A 249 2.87 8.36 14.66
N PHE A 250 2.88 7.84 15.89
CA PHE A 250 1.65 7.69 16.67
C PHE A 250 1.06 9.04 17.08
N ALA A 251 1.89 10.01 17.48
CA ALA A 251 1.44 11.33 17.89
C ALA A 251 0.70 12.11 16.78
N ILE A 252 1.01 11.83 15.50
CA ILE A 252 0.35 12.44 14.35
C ILE A 252 -0.69 11.52 13.70
N GLU A 253 -0.98 10.35 14.31
CA GLU A 253 -1.82 9.29 13.71
C GLU A 253 -1.37 8.92 12.28
N GLY A 254 -0.09 9.12 12.00
CA GLY A 254 0.52 8.90 10.69
C GLY A 254 1.22 7.56 10.57
N SER A 255 1.61 7.22 9.35
CA SER A 255 2.35 5.99 9.05
C SER A 255 3.73 6.24 8.42
N SER A 256 4.16 7.50 8.36
CA SER A 256 5.45 7.89 7.78
C SER A 256 5.95 9.22 8.31
N LEU A 257 7.27 9.38 8.28
CA LEU A 257 7.98 10.64 8.56
C LEU A 257 8.95 10.91 7.41
N VAL A 258 9.12 12.17 7.05
CA VAL A 258 10.16 12.55 6.09
C VAL A 258 11.48 12.73 6.84
N VAL A 259 12.54 12.11 6.33
CA VAL A 259 13.87 12.23 6.90
C VAL A 259 14.56 13.44 6.29
N GLU A 260 15.01 14.38 7.13
CA GLU A 260 15.71 15.59 6.72
C GLU A 260 17.16 15.61 7.22
N VAL A 261 18.05 16.04 6.35
CA VAL A 261 19.46 16.31 6.67
C VAL A 261 19.76 17.75 6.28
N ASP A 262 20.22 18.55 7.23
CA ASP A 262 20.54 19.97 7.01
C ASP A 262 19.37 20.80 6.43
N GLY A 263 18.13 20.39 6.70
CA GLY A 263 16.91 21.05 6.22
C GLY A 263 16.48 20.63 4.81
N GLU A 264 17.17 19.67 4.21
CA GLU A 264 16.80 19.09 2.91
C GLU A 264 16.21 17.67 3.08
N PRO A 265 15.16 17.30 2.33
CA PRO A 265 14.61 15.97 2.40
C PRO A 265 15.56 14.91 1.84
N SER A 266 15.96 13.96 2.67
CA SER A 266 16.90 12.90 2.35
C SER A 266 16.23 11.55 2.07
N GLY A 267 15.04 11.32 2.62
CA GLY A 267 14.33 10.08 2.46
C GLY A 267 13.01 10.03 3.21
N ILE A 268 12.47 8.85 3.37
CA ILE A 268 11.23 8.61 4.09
C ILE A 268 11.37 7.38 4.99
N LEU A 269 10.83 7.48 6.20
CA LEU A 269 10.66 6.35 7.13
C LEU A 269 9.18 6.03 7.26
N THR A 270 8.82 4.78 7.10
CA THR A 270 7.45 4.30 7.28
C THR A 270 7.36 3.24 8.39
N LYS A 271 6.15 2.99 8.92
CA LYS A 271 5.91 1.88 9.85
C LYS A 271 6.36 0.54 9.28
N THR A 272 6.24 0.36 7.96
CA THR A 272 6.69 -0.84 7.25
C THR A 272 8.22 -1.02 7.33
N ASP A 273 8.99 0.07 7.25
CA ASP A 273 10.45 0.01 7.38
C ASP A 273 10.85 -0.38 8.81
N VAL A 274 10.14 0.14 9.81
CA VAL A 274 10.36 -0.26 11.21
C VAL A 274 10.01 -1.73 11.42
N LEU A 275 8.87 -2.23 10.90
CA LEU A 275 8.54 -3.65 10.95
C LEU A 275 9.61 -4.52 10.27
N ASP A 276 10.16 -4.07 9.13
CA ASP A 276 11.21 -4.80 8.43
C ASP A 276 12.48 -4.92 9.28
N SER A 277 12.81 -3.88 10.04
CA SER A 277 13.96 -3.90 10.94
C SER A 277 13.85 -4.97 12.05
N LEU A 278 12.63 -5.37 12.43
CA LEU A 278 12.41 -6.45 13.40
C LEU A 278 12.73 -7.84 12.82
N THR A 279 12.69 -7.97 11.51
CA THR A 279 12.91 -9.24 10.79
C THR A 279 14.35 -9.40 10.33
N TRP A 280 15.21 -8.40 10.55
CA TRP A 280 16.62 -8.43 10.18
C TRP A 280 17.36 -9.50 11.00
N GLU A 281 17.85 -10.53 10.33
CA GLU A 281 18.84 -11.45 10.91
C GLU A 281 20.24 -10.92 10.59
N VAL A 282 21.04 -10.67 11.64
CA VAL A 282 22.45 -10.33 11.55
C VAL A 282 23.20 -11.57 11.08
N GLY A 283 23.29 -11.76 9.78
CA GLY A 283 23.99 -12.87 9.15
C GLY A 283 24.73 -12.37 7.92
N GLY A 284 26.01 -12.05 8.08
CA GLY A 284 26.87 -11.69 6.97
C GLY A 284 27.12 -12.89 6.07
N ASN A 285 26.32 -13.00 5.04
CA ASN A 285 26.61 -13.57 3.73
C ASN A 285 25.40 -13.31 2.88
N ARG A 286 25.60 -12.75 1.69
CA ARG A 286 24.60 -12.52 0.66
C ARG A 286 23.64 -13.71 0.58
N ALA A 287 22.52 -13.62 1.22
CA ALA A 287 21.58 -14.72 1.32
C ALA A 287 20.29 -14.36 0.59
N VAL A 288 19.93 -15.18 -0.38
CA VAL A 288 18.56 -15.17 -0.92
C VAL A 288 17.70 -15.95 0.07
N GLN A 289 16.86 -15.26 0.83
CA GLN A 289 15.92 -15.86 1.76
C GLN A 289 14.62 -16.15 1.01
N LEU A 290 14.15 -17.37 1.11
CA LEU A 290 12.93 -17.81 0.44
C LEU A 290 11.91 -18.28 1.49
N TYR A 291 10.72 -17.71 1.42
CA TYR A 291 9.57 -18.06 2.25
C TYR A 291 8.48 -18.66 1.36
N GLY A 292 7.83 -19.73 1.81
CA GLY A 292 6.91 -20.52 0.99
C GLY A 292 7.66 -21.49 0.08
N SER A 293 8.78 -22.05 0.54
CA SER A 293 9.59 -23.03 -0.21
C SER A 293 8.84 -24.32 -0.57
N ASP A 294 7.78 -24.62 0.14
CA ASP A 294 6.84 -25.71 -0.13
C ASP A 294 5.98 -25.49 -1.39
N LEU A 295 5.99 -24.28 -1.93
CA LEU A 295 5.28 -23.90 -3.16
C LEU A 295 6.17 -23.96 -4.41
N LEU A 296 7.41 -24.41 -4.29
CA LEU A 296 8.39 -24.50 -5.39
C LEU A 296 8.22 -25.81 -6.18
N ASP A 297 7.14 -25.96 -6.92
CA ASP A 297 6.91 -27.16 -7.73
C ASP A 297 7.59 -27.10 -9.11
N ASP A 298 7.86 -25.90 -9.64
CA ASP A 298 8.27 -25.66 -11.03
C ASP A 298 9.58 -24.85 -11.18
N ILE A 299 10.24 -24.52 -10.07
CA ILE A 299 11.52 -23.79 -10.06
C ILE A 299 12.37 -24.22 -8.86
N SER A 300 13.68 -24.34 -9.06
CA SER A 300 14.63 -24.67 -7.99
C SER A 300 15.16 -23.42 -7.27
N TYR A 301 15.66 -23.60 -6.04
CA TYR A 301 16.30 -22.53 -5.29
C TYR A 301 17.50 -21.93 -6.03
N ASP A 302 18.33 -22.77 -6.68
CA ASP A 302 19.51 -22.32 -7.43
C ASP A 302 19.13 -21.46 -8.65
N GLU A 303 18.01 -21.76 -9.30
CA GLU A 303 17.47 -20.94 -10.39
C GLU A 303 16.98 -19.58 -9.86
N ILE A 304 16.37 -19.56 -8.67
CA ILE A 304 15.94 -18.31 -8.01
C ILE A 304 17.16 -17.44 -7.68
N VAL A 305 18.20 -18.02 -7.10
CA VAL A 305 19.47 -17.30 -6.85
C VAL A 305 20.03 -16.71 -8.14
N THR A 306 20.02 -17.47 -9.22
CA THR A 306 20.46 -17.00 -10.55
C THR A 306 19.60 -15.83 -11.07
N ILE A 307 18.30 -15.86 -10.83
CA ILE A 307 17.37 -14.77 -11.18
C ILE A 307 17.71 -13.48 -10.42
N ILE A 308 18.05 -13.59 -9.14
CA ILE A 308 18.43 -12.44 -8.31
C ILE A 308 19.82 -11.92 -8.70
N ASP A 309 20.79 -12.80 -8.91
CA ASP A 309 22.13 -12.41 -9.37
C ASP A 309 22.06 -11.66 -10.72
N GLY A 310 21.15 -12.06 -11.60
CA GLY A 310 20.91 -11.36 -12.86
C GLY A 310 20.30 -9.95 -12.73
N LEU A 311 19.87 -9.53 -11.52
CA LEU A 311 19.50 -8.13 -11.24
C LEU A 311 20.72 -7.25 -10.93
N ASP A 312 21.74 -7.81 -10.32
CA ASP A 312 23.04 -7.18 -10.04
C ASP A 312 23.77 -6.80 -11.34
N ASP A 313 23.76 -7.72 -12.33
CA ASP A 313 24.41 -7.51 -13.62
C ASP A 313 23.80 -6.37 -14.47
N LYS A 314 22.58 -5.95 -14.19
CA LYS A 314 21.88 -4.90 -14.94
C LYS A 314 22.37 -3.50 -14.64
N ASP A 315 23.02 -3.30 -13.51
CA ASP A 315 23.69 -2.05 -13.16
C ASP A 315 25.07 -2.31 -12.53
N HIS A 316 26.12 -2.25 -13.33
CA HIS A 316 27.52 -2.50 -12.93
C HIS A 316 28.07 -1.65 -11.75
N GLY A 317 27.24 -0.93 -11.05
CA GLY A 317 27.62 -0.11 -9.91
C GLY A 317 26.68 -0.27 -8.71
N MET A 318 25.74 -1.21 -8.75
CA MET A 318 24.85 -1.55 -7.64
C MET A 318 25.30 -2.90 -7.05
N ASN A 319 25.35 -2.98 -5.73
CA ASN A 319 25.60 -4.25 -5.04
C ASN A 319 24.32 -4.70 -4.33
N VAL A 320 23.85 -5.90 -4.63
CA VAL A 320 22.80 -6.55 -3.86
C VAL A 320 23.39 -7.02 -2.54
N LEU A 321 22.81 -6.55 -1.43
CA LEU A 321 23.22 -6.92 -0.08
C LEU A 321 22.43 -8.13 0.42
N ASP A 322 21.12 -8.13 0.20
CA ASP A 322 20.19 -9.17 0.61
C ASP A 322 18.97 -9.21 -0.32
N ALA A 323 18.36 -10.39 -0.47
CA ALA A 323 17.12 -10.57 -1.22
C ALA A 323 16.17 -11.47 -0.43
N LYS A 324 14.95 -10.99 -0.20
CA LYS A 324 13.87 -11.76 0.42
C LYS A 324 12.78 -12.01 -0.62
N ILE A 325 12.43 -13.27 -0.79
CA ILE A 325 11.39 -13.70 -1.74
C ILE A 325 10.30 -14.42 -0.96
N HIS A 326 9.08 -13.95 -1.13
CA HIS A 326 7.90 -14.52 -0.49
C HIS A 326 6.96 -15.06 -1.54
N LEU A 327 6.53 -16.30 -1.36
CA LEU A 327 5.51 -16.95 -2.17
C LEU A 327 4.26 -17.18 -1.33
N HIS A 328 3.12 -16.91 -1.91
CA HIS A 328 1.82 -17.14 -1.31
C HIS A 328 0.87 -17.76 -2.33
N GLU A 329 0.13 -18.82 -1.93
CA GLU A 329 -0.83 -19.49 -2.79
C GLU A 329 -2.21 -18.85 -2.65
N HIS A 330 -2.86 -18.59 -3.80
CA HIS A 330 -4.28 -18.26 -3.88
C HIS A 330 -5.12 -19.52 -4.08
N ASP A 331 -6.38 -19.49 -3.70
CA ASP A 331 -7.30 -20.63 -3.90
C ASP A 331 -7.58 -20.95 -5.37
N GLU A 332 -7.22 -20.03 -6.29
CA GLU A 332 -7.43 -20.19 -7.72
C GLU A 332 -6.41 -21.13 -8.34
N LYS A 333 -6.89 -22.08 -9.18
CA LYS A 333 -6.05 -23.02 -9.92
C LYS A 333 -6.42 -23.06 -11.39
N LEU A 334 -5.42 -23.02 -12.26
CA LEU A 334 -5.59 -23.23 -13.69
C LEU A 334 -5.01 -24.59 -14.07
N ARG A 335 -5.87 -25.52 -14.52
CA ARG A 335 -5.48 -26.90 -14.91
C ARG A 335 -4.65 -27.64 -13.84
N GLY A 336 -4.90 -27.35 -12.57
CA GLY A 336 -4.20 -27.96 -11.43
C GLY A 336 -3.00 -27.16 -10.92
N THR A 337 -2.50 -26.18 -11.67
CA THR A 337 -1.43 -25.28 -11.22
C THR A 337 -2.00 -24.14 -10.38
N PRO A 338 -1.54 -23.93 -9.13
CA PRO A 338 -2.04 -22.87 -8.30
C PRO A 338 -1.63 -21.48 -8.83
N LEU A 339 -2.50 -20.49 -8.64
CA LEU A 339 -2.12 -19.11 -8.79
C LEU A 339 -1.29 -18.71 -7.56
N LEU A 340 -0.05 -18.27 -7.79
CA LEU A 340 0.86 -17.83 -6.75
C LEU A 340 1.10 -16.33 -6.86
N PHE A 341 1.18 -15.69 -5.71
CA PHE A 341 1.72 -14.34 -5.56
C PHE A 341 3.18 -14.45 -5.14
N ALA A 342 4.06 -13.74 -5.82
CA ALA A 342 5.47 -13.60 -5.45
C ALA A 342 5.78 -12.15 -5.11
N ARG A 343 6.55 -11.93 -4.05
CA ARG A 343 7.10 -10.63 -3.69
C ARG A 343 8.59 -10.73 -3.49
N ILE A 344 9.34 -9.88 -4.18
CA ILE A 344 10.80 -9.75 -4.05
C ILE A 344 11.10 -8.43 -3.35
N ARG A 345 11.84 -8.49 -2.26
CA ARG A 345 12.44 -7.34 -1.57
C ARG A 345 13.96 -7.45 -1.77
N LEU A 346 14.51 -6.51 -2.50
CA LEU A 346 15.92 -6.48 -2.83
C LEU A 346 16.59 -5.32 -2.13
N HIS A 347 17.39 -5.60 -1.11
CA HIS A 347 18.22 -4.61 -0.43
C HIS A 347 19.54 -4.43 -1.17
N THR A 348 19.88 -3.21 -1.49
CA THR A 348 21.10 -2.87 -2.23
C THR A 348 21.81 -1.72 -1.54
N ASP A 349 23.06 -1.47 -1.93
CA ASP A 349 23.82 -0.30 -1.51
C ASP A 349 23.24 1.04 -1.99
N ARG A 350 22.19 1.00 -2.82
CA ARG A 350 21.47 2.19 -3.33
C ARG A 350 20.07 2.34 -2.77
N GLY A 351 19.58 1.37 -2.02
CA GLY A 351 18.27 1.40 -1.40
C GLY A 351 17.51 0.09 -1.55
N LEU A 352 16.22 0.14 -1.21
CA LEU A 352 15.31 -0.98 -1.24
C LEU A 352 14.45 -0.95 -2.50
N TYR A 353 14.47 -2.06 -3.26
CA TYR A 353 13.58 -2.29 -4.39
C TYR A 353 12.57 -3.37 -4.05
N ILE A 354 11.31 -3.12 -4.34
CA ILE A 354 10.22 -4.06 -4.05
C ILE A 354 9.44 -4.32 -5.33
N GLY A 355 9.32 -5.59 -5.70
CA GLY A 355 8.50 -6.02 -6.83
C GLY A 355 7.56 -7.14 -6.42
N SER A 356 6.34 -7.10 -6.92
CA SER A 356 5.38 -8.18 -6.77
C SER A 356 4.85 -8.63 -8.12
N GLY A 357 4.43 -9.89 -8.20
CA GLY A 357 3.87 -10.47 -9.40
C GLY A 357 3.00 -11.67 -9.07
N GLU A 358 2.03 -11.93 -9.93
CA GLU A 358 1.15 -13.07 -9.84
C GLU A 358 1.32 -13.96 -11.05
N GLY A 359 1.24 -15.28 -10.86
CA GLY A 359 1.39 -16.23 -11.95
C GLY A 359 0.99 -17.63 -11.55
N TYR A 360 0.58 -18.41 -12.54
CA TYR A 360 0.35 -19.84 -12.32
C TYR A 360 1.69 -20.55 -12.24
N GLY A 361 2.03 -21.05 -11.03
CA GLY A 361 3.33 -21.60 -10.65
C GLY A 361 4.33 -20.57 -10.15
N ALA A 362 5.29 -21.03 -9.35
CA ALA A 362 6.28 -20.20 -8.68
C ALA A 362 7.22 -19.47 -9.66
N SER A 363 7.66 -20.18 -10.70
CA SER A 363 8.53 -19.63 -11.75
C SER A 363 7.90 -18.40 -12.42
N HIS A 364 6.60 -18.47 -12.77
CA HIS A 364 5.92 -17.36 -13.42
C HIS A 364 5.74 -16.18 -12.47
N ALA A 365 5.28 -16.42 -11.24
CA ALA A 365 5.08 -15.37 -10.24
C ALA A 365 6.39 -14.64 -9.90
N ILE A 366 7.48 -15.38 -9.66
CA ILE A 366 8.81 -14.82 -9.36
C ILE A 366 9.34 -13.98 -10.55
N ASN A 367 9.20 -14.46 -11.78
CA ASN A 367 9.65 -13.71 -12.95
C ASN A 367 8.86 -12.41 -13.16
N GLN A 368 7.55 -12.40 -12.88
CA GLN A 368 6.76 -11.18 -12.90
C GLN A 368 7.24 -10.18 -11.84
N ALA A 369 7.44 -10.62 -10.60
CA ALA A 369 7.98 -9.80 -9.53
C ALA A 369 9.38 -9.24 -9.87
N ARG A 370 10.27 -10.08 -10.44
CA ARG A 370 11.59 -9.69 -10.91
C ARG A 370 11.53 -8.59 -11.96
N GLU A 371 10.59 -8.66 -12.91
CA GLU A 371 10.46 -7.64 -13.95
C GLU A 371 10.08 -6.27 -13.37
N VAL A 372 9.28 -6.25 -12.31
CA VAL A 372 8.94 -5.01 -11.58
C VAL A 372 10.19 -4.42 -10.94
N VAL A 373 10.97 -5.22 -10.19
CA VAL A 373 12.25 -4.79 -9.59
C VAL A 373 13.23 -4.30 -10.66
N ALA A 374 13.40 -5.07 -11.74
CA ALA A 374 14.29 -4.69 -12.85
C ALA A 374 13.88 -3.40 -13.55
N ARG A 375 12.58 -3.06 -13.55
CA ARG A 375 12.07 -1.80 -14.06
C ARG A 375 12.42 -0.65 -13.13
N GLN A 376 12.24 -0.81 -11.84
CA GLN A 376 12.61 0.20 -10.83
C GLN A 376 14.10 0.54 -10.92
N ILE A 377 14.98 -0.46 -10.95
CA ILE A 377 16.43 -0.28 -11.13
C ILE A 377 16.75 0.49 -12.44
N ARG A 378 16.08 0.18 -13.56
CA ARG A 378 16.27 0.89 -14.83
C ARG A 378 15.74 2.32 -14.82
N ASP A 379 14.63 2.57 -14.16
CA ASP A 379 14.00 3.88 -14.12
C ASP A 379 14.82 4.85 -13.25
N GLU A 380 15.46 4.36 -12.19
CA GLU A 380 16.45 5.12 -11.42
C GLU A 380 17.66 5.52 -12.29
N LYS A 381 18.18 4.61 -13.09
CA LYS A 381 19.27 4.87 -14.05
C LYS A 381 18.90 5.93 -15.09
N THR A 382 17.63 6.10 -15.37
CA THR A 382 17.11 6.99 -16.45
C THR A 382 16.71 8.37 -15.92
N ARG A 383 16.64 8.59 -14.59
CA ARG A 383 16.34 9.90 -13.99
C ARG A 383 17.38 10.98 -14.29
N GLY A 384 18.59 10.58 -14.73
CA GLY A 384 19.58 11.50 -15.31
C GLY A 384 19.33 11.91 -16.77
N ARG A 385 18.30 11.37 -17.43
CA ARG A 385 17.93 11.70 -18.80
C ARG A 385 16.43 11.93 -18.90
N THR A 386 16.03 13.18 -19.09
CA THR A 386 14.66 13.66 -19.27
C THR A 386 13.86 12.75 -20.21
N LYS A 387 12.92 11.96 -19.67
CA LYS A 387 11.90 11.26 -20.47
C LYS A 387 10.70 12.17 -20.67
N LYS A 388 10.19 12.23 -21.91
CA LYS A 388 8.86 12.78 -22.23
C LYS A 388 7.80 12.10 -21.34
N PRO A 389 6.82 12.86 -20.83
CA PRO A 389 5.66 12.27 -20.16
C PRO A 389 5.01 11.24 -21.10
N ARG A 390 4.55 10.14 -20.56
CA ARG A 390 3.79 9.15 -21.32
C ARG A 390 2.44 9.74 -21.70
N ASP A 391 2.00 9.44 -22.92
CA ASP A 391 0.80 9.92 -23.57
C ASP A 391 -0.46 9.64 -22.71
N GLU A 392 -1.38 10.60 -22.68
CA GLU A 392 -2.69 10.55 -21.99
C GLU A 392 -3.47 9.27 -22.33
N THR A 393 -3.40 8.83 -23.58
CA THR A 393 -4.02 7.58 -24.10
C THR A 393 -3.49 6.30 -23.43
N TYR A 394 -2.29 6.30 -22.90
CA TYR A 394 -1.74 5.15 -22.14
C TYR A 394 -2.44 5.00 -20.79
N TRP A 395 -2.79 6.12 -20.21
CA TRP A 395 -3.41 6.20 -18.90
C TRP A 395 -4.91 5.92 -18.98
N GLU A 396 -5.56 6.44 -20.00
CA GLU A 396 -6.95 6.15 -20.32
C GLU A 396 -7.22 4.65 -20.50
N LYS A 397 -6.32 3.92 -21.15
CA LYS A 397 -6.42 2.44 -21.28
C LYS A 397 -6.19 1.66 -19.99
N ARG A 398 -5.53 2.22 -19.01
CA ARG A 398 -5.13 1.51 -17.77
C ARG A 398 -5.89 1.98 -16.53
N PHE A 399 -6.44 3.17 -16.57
CA PHE A 399 -7.33 3.78 -15.58
C PHE A 399 -8.69 4.17 -16.17
N GLY A 400 -8.90 3.94 -17.45
CA GLY A 400 -10.19 4.19 -18.13
C GLY A 400 -11.35 3.52 -17.43
N TRP A 401 -11.09 2.42 -16.74
CA TRP A 401 -12.06 1.78 -15.86
C TRP A 401 -12.50 2.66 -14.68
N MET A 402 -11.67 3.59 -14.18
CA MET A 402 -12.12 4.62 -13.23
C MET A 402 -13.07 5.62 -13.90
N LEU A 403 -12.98 5.71 -15.21
CA LEU A 403 -13.77 6.63 -16.04
C LEU A 403 -14.98 5.93 -16.66
N GLU A 404 -14.91 4.60 -16.85
CA GLU A 404 -16.00 3.75 -17.36
C GLU A 404 -16.86 3.26 -16.18
N GLY A 405 -17.63 4.20 -15.60
CA GLY A 405 -18.73 3.86 -14.71
C GLY A 405 -19.96 3.51 -15.55
N GLU A 406 -20.03 2.31 -16.10
CA GLU A 406 -21.28 1.68 -16.52
C GLU A 406 -21.74 0.62 -15.49
#